data_7201e63630f6a3294afc9ffbdeff7989
#
_entry.id   7201e63630f6a3294afc9ffbdeff7989
#
_cell.length_a   1.000
_cell.length_b   1.000
_cell.length_c   1.000
_cell.angle_alpha   90.00
_cell.angle_beta   90.00
_cell.angle_gamma   90.00
#
_symmetry.space_group_name_H-M   'P 1'
#
loop_
_entity.id
_entity.type
_entity.pdbx_description
1 polymer ?
#
loop_
_entity_poly.entity_id
_entity_poly.type
_entity_poly.pdbx_seq_one_letter_code
_entity_poly.pdbx_strand_id
1 'polypeptide(L)'
;MMTAAGFKSPILEDIRSEIWLKLWGNMTFNPISSLTHGTLEGICQYPLTKELARNMMAEAQTIAEKLGVTFRVDIERRIAGAEKVGKHKTSMLQDLEAGRSLEIDALLGSVIELGQITKIPTPCLNTVFALTKYLDENVQASKGSLALPSVSGY
;
A
#
# COMPACT_ATOMS: atom_id res chain seq x y z
N MET A 1 18.46 7.29 25.68
CA MET A 1 18.34 5.87 26.10
C MET A 1 18.67 4.91 24.96
N MET A 2 17.95 4.88 23.83
CA MET A 2 18.24 3.94 22.72
C MET A 2 19.60 4.13 22.05
N THR A 3 20.03 5.39 21.85
CA THR A 3 21.34 5.73 21.28
C THR A 3 22.49 5.28 22.19
N ALA A 4 22.31 5.38 23.53
CA ALA A 4 23.27 4.88 24.51
C ALA A 4 23.39 3.34 24.53
N ALA A 5 22.39 2.63 24.03
CA ALA A 5 22.37 1.17 23.85
C ALA A 5 22.90 0.72 22.47
N GLY A 6 23.51 1.62 21.70
CA GLY A 6 24.11 1.31 20.39
C GLY A 6 23.13 1.29 19.21
N PHE A 7 21.85 1.63 19.42
CA PHE A 7 20.89 1.72 18.33
C PHE A 7 21.00 3.07 17.61
N LYS A 8 20.96 3.05 16.27
CA LYS A 8 20.79 4.28 15.48
C LYS A 8 19.34 4.76 15.64
N SER A 9 19.12 5.68 16.54
CA SER A 9 17.80 6.26 16.83
C SER A 9 17.88 7.79 16.69
N PRO A 10 17.85 8.31 15.44
CA PRO A 10 17.83 9.75 15.22
C PRO A 10 16.51 10.34 15.72
N ILE A 11 16.58 11.51 16.32
CA ILE A 11 15.39 12.32 16.61
C ILE A 11 14.99 12.99 15.30
N LEU A 12 13.77 12.74 14.84
CA LEU A 12 13.22 13.35 13.64
C LEU A 12 12.44 14.62 14.03
N GLU A 13 12.71 15.72 13.36
CA GLU A 13 12.02 17.00 13.60
C GLU A 13 10.55 16.92 13.14
N ASP A 14 10.29 16.20 12.04
CA ASP A 14 8.94 15.97 11.49
C ASP A 14 8.67 14.46 11.32
N ILE A 15 8.34 13.81 12.43
CA ILE A 15 7.97 12.38 12.43
C ILE A 15 6.70 12.11 11.63
N ARG A 16 5.78 13.09 11.53
CA ARG A 16 4.52 12.94 10.79
C ARG A 16 4.78 12.77 9.30
N SER A 17 5.61 13.60 8.71
CA SER A 17 5.98 13.48 7.29
C SER A 17 6.71 12.17 6.97
N GLU A 18 7.55 11.67 7.89
CA GLU A 18 8.20 10.36 7.72
C GLU A 18 7.21 9.19 7.79
N ILE A 19 6.24 9.25 8.71
CA ILE A 19 5.15 8.25 8.78
C ILE A 19 4.34 8.25 7.49
N TRP A 20 3.95 9.43 6.99
CA TRP A 20 3.22 9.57 5.74
C TRP A 20 4.01 9.06 4.54
N LEU A 21 5.31 9.32 4.47
CA LEU A 21 6.16 8.83 3.39
C LEU A 21 6.22 7.29 3.34
N LYS A 22 6.28 6.64 4.52
CA LYS A 22 6.22 5.19 4.62
C LYS A 22 4.82 4.66 4.26
N LEU A 23 3.78 5.28 4.85
CA LEU A 23 2.38 4.93 4.58
C LEU A 23 2.06 5.05 3.09
N TRP A 24 2.50 6.11 2.46
CA TRP A 24 2.28 6.41 1.04
C TRP A 24 2.74 5.26 0.11
N GLY A 25 3.89 4.66 0.39
CA GLY A 25 4.34 3.47 -0.32
C GLY A 25 3.53 2.22 0.02
N ASN A 26 3.28 1.97 1.30
CA ASN A 26 2.60 0.76 1.75
C ASN A 26 1.13 0.73 1.30
N MET A 27 0.39 1.84 1.46
CA MET A 27 -1.02 1.91 1.04
C MET A 27 -1.22 1.79 -0.46
N THR A 28 -0.17 2.08 -1.26
CA THR A 28 -0.21 1.98 -2.72
C THR A 28 0.23 0.60 -3.20
N PHE A 29 1.47 0.20 -2.89
CA PHE A 29 2.05 -1.01 -3.48
C PHE A 29 1.57 -2.30 -2.83
N ASN A 30 1.26 -2.31 -1.53
CA ASN A 30 0.87 -3.53 -0.86
C ASN A 30 -0.44 -4.11 -1.39
N PRO A 31 -1.53 -3.34 -1.53
CA PRO A 31 -2.78 -3.88 -2.07
C PRO A 31 -2.66 -4.23 -3.56
N ILE A 32 -1.97 -3.43 -4.38
CA ILE A 32 -1.76 -3.79 -5.79
C ILE A 32 -0.99 -5.11 -5.89
N SER A 33 0.07 -5.30 -5.07
CA SER A 33 0.85 -6.53 -5.03
C SER A 33 0.00 -7.74 -4.63
N SER A 34 -0.86 -7.60 -3.63
CA SER A 34 -1.76 -8.68 -3.17
C SER A 34 -2.81 -9.05 -4.21
N LEU A 35 -3.39 -8.06 -4.92
CA LEU A 35 -4.39 -8.29 -5.96
C LEU A 35 -3.80 -8.92 -7.23
N THR A 36 -2.54 -8.61 -7.55
CA THR A 36 -1.90 -9.01 -8.81
C THR A 36 -0.86 -10.11 -8.65
N HIS A 37 -0.50 -10.46 -7.42
CA HIS A 37 0.67 -11.28 -7.07
C HIS A 37 1.98 -10.73 -7.65
N GLY A 38 1.99 -9.42 -8.00
CA GLY A 38 3.12 -8.73 -8.60
C GLY A 38 4.19 -8.33 -7.58
N THR A 39 5.45 -8.29 -8.02
CA THR A 39 6.57 -7.71 -7.28
C THR A 39 6.58 -6.18 -7.42
N LEU A 40 7.33 -5.49 -6.56
CA LEU A 40 7.48 -4.02 -6.65
C LEU A 40 7.98 -3.58 -8.02
N GLU A 41 9.02 -4.24 -8.55
CA GLU A 41 9.54 -3.97 -9.89
C GLU A 41 8.46 -4.16 -10.96
N GLY A 42 7.74 -5.30 -10.94
CA GLY A 42 6.71 -5.60 -11.93
C GLY A 42 5.57 -4.59 -11.94
N ILE A 43 5.11 -4.16 -10.75
CA ILE A 43 4.06 -3.13 -10.61
C ILE A 43 4.54 -1.78 -11.18
N CYS A 44 5.80 -1.40 -10.93
CA CYS A 44 6.34 -0.13 -11.38
C CYS A 44 6.66 -0.11 -12.89
N GLN A 45 6.95 -1.26 -13.50
CA GLN A 45 7.27 -1.38 -14.93
C GLN A 45 6.04 -1.55 -15.81
N TYR A 46 4.98 -2.18 -15.30
CA TYR A 46 3.76 -2.36 -16.09
C TYR A 46 2.96 -1.05 -16.15
N PRO A 47 2.70 -0.49 -17.35
CA PRO A 47 2.18 0.88 -17.48
C PRO A 47 0.87 1.13 -16.72
N LEU A 48 -0.08 0.18 -16.74
CA LEU A 48 -1.40 0.37 -16.12
C LEU A 48 -1.34 0.32 -14.59
N THR A 49 -0.54 -0.56 -14.00
CA THR A 49 -0.36 -0.59 -12.53
C THR A 49 0.49 0.58 -12.03
N LYS A 50 1.45 1.04 -12.82
CA LYS A 50 2.22 2.26 -12.53
C LYS A 50 1.32 3.49 -12.52
N GLU A 51 0.40 3.59 -13.48
CA GLU A 51 -0.58 4.68 -13.54
C GLU A 51 -1.56 4.62 -12.36
N LEU A 52 -2.06 3.42 -12.03
CA LEU A 52 -2.90 3.24 -10.83
C LEU A 52 -2.15 3.67 -9.57
N ALA A 53 -0.90 3.25 -9.41
CA ALA A 53 -0.07 3.64 -8.27
C ALA A 53 0.10 5.16 -8.18
N ARG A 54 0.35 5.83 -9.31
CA ARG A 54 0.44 7.28 -9.40
C ARG A 54 -0.84 7.97 -8.93
N ASN A 55 -2.00 7.50 -9.40
CA ASN A 55 -3.29 8.09 -9.06
C ASN A 55 -3.63 7.89 -7.57
N MET A 56 -3.39 6.70 -7.01
CA MET A 56 -3.54 6.45 -5.57
C MET A 56 -2.64 7.36 -4.74
N MET A 57 -1.38 7.52 -5.16
CA MET A 57 -0.44 8.42 -4.48
C MET A 57 -0.88 9.88 -4.54
N ALA A 58 -1.42 10.33 -5.67
CA ALA A 58 -1.90 11.70 -5.83
C ALA A 58 -3.11 12.01 -4.92
N GLU A 59 -4.07 11.09 -4.83
CA GLU A 59 -5.20 11.22 -3.89
C GLU A 59 -4.70 11.35 -2.45
N ALA A 60 -3.81 10.46 -2.01
CA ALA A 60 -3.27 10.47 -0.66
C ALA A 60 -2.37 11.69 -0.39
N GLN A 61 -1.60 12.16 -1.37
CA GLN A 61 -0.81 13.38 -1.26
C GLN A 61 -1.70 14.59 -0.98
N THR A 62 -2.79 14.74 -1.73
CA THR A 62 -3.74 15.84 -1.56
C THR A 62 -4.34 15.86 -0.14
N ILE A 63 -4.66 14.68 0.41
CA ILE A 63 -5.14 14.54 1.80
C ILE A 63 -4.04 14.94 2.79
N ALA A 64 -2.83 14.41 2.63
CA ALA A 64 -1.71 14.67 3.52
C ALA A 64 -1.32 16.15 3.56
N GLU A 65 -1.25 16.81 2.41
CA GLU A 65 -0.97 18.24 2.28
C GLU A 65 -2.05 19.10 2.97
N LYS A 66 -3.33 18.70 2.84
CA LYS A 66 -4.43 19.35 3.56
C LYS A 66 -4.30 19.23 5.07
N LEU A 67 -3.65 18.19 5.56
CA LEU A 67 -3.33 17.96 6.97
C LEU A 67 -1.99 18.57 7.41
N GLY A 68 -1.33 19.34 6.54
CA GLY A 68 -0.06 20.04 6.82
C GLY A 68 1.18 19.17 6.71
N VAL A 69 1.09 18.02 6.03
CA VAL A 69 2.24 17.14 5.75
C VAL A 69 3.00 17.65 4.53
N THR A 70 4.32 17.59 4.57
CA THR A 70 5.20 17.93 3.45
C THR A 70 5.99 16.71 3.03
N PHE A 71 5.88 16.31 1.76
CA PHE A 71 6.69 15.24 1.20
C PHE A 71 8.02 15.77 0.67
N ARG A 72 9.13 15.14 1.08
CA ARG A 72 10.49 15.47 0.60
C ARG A 72 10.83 14.86 -0.75
N VAL A 73 9.96 14.03 -1.30
CA VAL A 73 10.10 13.39 -2.62
C VAL A 73 8.76 13.47 -3.35
N ASP A 74 8.81 13.59 -4.67
CA ASP A 74 7.64 13.52 -5.53
C ASP A 74 7.20 12.07 -5.81
N ILE A 75 6.03 11.92 -6.44
CA ILE A 75 5.43 10.63 -6.78
C ILE A 75 6.37 9.81 -7.68
N GLU A 76 6.94 10.41 -8.73
CA GLU A 76 7.78 9.70 -9.68
C GLU A 76 9.05 9.17 -9.00
N ARG A 77 9.65 9.98 -8.15
CA ARG A 77 10.83 9.57 -7.39
C ARG A 77 10.50 8.46 -6.38
N ARG A 78 9.29 8.49 -5.81
CA ARG A 78 8.82 7.44 -4.91
C ARG A 78 8.57 6.12 -5.64
N ILE A 79 7.97 6.16 -6.84
CA ILE A 79 7.76 4.99 -7.71
C ILE A 79 9.11 4.43 -8.18
N ALA A 80 10.00 5.28 -8.66
CA ALA A 80 11.34 4.85 -9.07
C ALA A 80 12.15 4.23 -7.91
N GLY A 81 11.94 4.73 -6.69
CA GLY A 81 12.51 4.14 -5.48
C GLY A 81 11.98 2.73 -5.20
N ALA A 82 10.68 2.50 -5.39
CA ALA A 82 10.06 1.18 -5.24
C ALA A 82 10.55 0.20 -6.33
N GLU A 83 10.68 0.66 -7.58
CA GLU A 83 11.20 -0.14 -8.69
C GLU A 83 12.61 -0.65 -8.40
N LYS A 84 13.49 0.20 -7.83
CA LYS A 84 14.87 -0.16 -7.47
C LYS A 84 15.00 -1.24 -6.39
N VAL A 85 13.95 -1.49 -5.62
CA VAL A 85 13.92 -2.62 -4.68
C VAL A 85 13.94 -3.96 -5.41
N GLY A 86 13.51 -4.00 -6.68
CA GLY A 86 13.56 -5.17 -7.54
C GLY A 86 12.39 -6.13 -7.33
N LYS A 87 12.64 -7.42 -7.59
CA LYS A 87 11.65 -8.50 -7.54
C LYS A 87 11.28 -8.88 -6.10
N HIS A 88 10.96 -7.88 -5.30
CA HIS A 88 10.57 -8.06 -3.90
C HIS A 88 9.04 -8.13 -3.77
N LYS A 89 8.55 -9.13 -3.02
CA LYS A 89 7.15 -9.24 -2.61
C LYS A 89 6.89 -8.32 -1.44
N THR A 90 5.78 -7.60 -1.47
CA THR A 90 5.36 -6.78 -0.32
C THR A 90 5.00 -7.66 0.88
N SER A 91 5.02 -7.10 2.08
CA SER A 91 4.60 -7.82 3.29
C SER A 91 3.16 -8.30 3.20
N MET A 92 2.26 -7.48 2.64
CA MET A 92 0.85 -7.85 2.47
C MET A 92 0.67 -9.04 1.50
N LEU A 93 1.46 -9.13 0.42
CA LEU A 93 1.45 -10.32 -0.44
C LEU A 93 1.97 -11.56 0.29
N GLN A 94 3.00 -11.41 1.12
CA GLN A 94 3.51 -12.52 1.95
C GLN A 94 2.47 -12.97 2.99
N ASP A 95 1.71 -12.03 3.56
CA ASP A 95 0.60 -12.34 4.46
C ASP A 95 -0.52 -13.08 3.75
N LEU A 96 -0.90 -12.61 2.55
CA LEU A 96 -1.90 -13.27 1.69
C LEU A 96 -1.50 -14.72 1.37
N GLU A 97 -0.26 -14.93 0.91
CA GLU A 97 0.27 -16.26 0.58
C GLU A 97 0.33 -17.19 1.79
N ALA A 98 0.46 -16.63 2.99
CA ALA A 98 0.44 -17.38 4.25
C ALA A 98 -0.97 -17.54 4.85
N GLY A 99 -2.02 -17.07 4.16
CA GLY A 99 -3.40 -17.12 4.64
C GLY A 99 -3.67 -16.24 5.86
N ARG A 100 -2.83 -15.25 6.12
CA ARG A 100 -3.01 -14.27 7.21
C ARG A 100 -3.91 -13.13 6.78
N SER A 101 -4.62 -12.54 7.76
CA SER A 101 -5.42 -11.34 7.53
C SER A 101 -4.56 -10.16 7.09
N LEU A 102 -5.10 -9.35 6.19
CA LEU A 102 -4.42 -8.20 5.63
C LEU A 102 -4.67 -6.93 6.44
N GLU A 103 -3.65 -6.11 6.62
CA GLU A 103 -3.75 -4.82 7.34
C GLU A 103 -4.41 -3.72 6.48
N ILE A 104 -5.38 -4.07 5.65
CA ILE A 104 -5.95 -3.15 4.65
C ILE A 104 -6.74 -2.00 5.29
N ASP A 105 -7.45 -2.24 6.37
CA ASP A 105 -8.21 -1.21 7.08
C ASP A 105 -7.27 -0.16 7.69
N ALA A 106 -6.17 -0.61 8.31
CA ALA A 106 -5.19 0.28 8.92
C ALA A 106 -4.39 1.09 7.89
N LEU A 107 -4.06 0.50 6.75
CA LEU A 107 -3.25 1.16 5.73
C LEU A 107 -4.09 2.04 4.79
N LEU A 108 -5.08 1.47 4.13
CA LEU A 108 -5.84 2.17 3.09
C LEU A 108 -7.15 2.75 3.63
N GLY A 109 -7.83 2.00 4.51
CA GLY A 109 -9.07 2.44 5.15
C GLY A 109 -8.88 3.74 5.93
N SER A 110 -7.81 3.86 6.71
CA SER A 110 -7.47 5.08 7.45
C SER A 110 -7.27 6.31 6.56
N VAL A 111 -6.64 6.15 5.38
CA VAL A 111 -6.43 7.25 4.43
C VAL A 111 -7.74 7.66 3.77
N ILE A 112 -8.62 6.70 3.47
CA ILE A 112 -9.96 6.98 2.93
C ILE A 112 -10.80 7.76 3.98
N GLU A 113 -10.76 7.37 5.25
CA GLU A 113 -11.43 8.09 6.33
C GLU A 113 -10.91 9.54 6.44
N LEU A 114 -9.60 9.75 6.38
CA LEU A 114 -9.01 11.08 6.32
C LEU A 114 -9.46 11.86 5.07
N GLY A 115 -9.63 11.20 3.93
CA GLY A 115 -10.22 11.78 2.72
C GLY A 115 -11.65 12.29 2.96
N GLN A 116 -12.48 11.53 3.66
CA GLN A 116 -13.83 11.95 4.05
C GLN A 116 -13.81 13.17 4.98
N ILE A 117 -12.97 13.15 6.01
CA ILE A 117 -12.79 14.25 6.97
C ILE A 117 -12.34 15.53 6.26
N THR A 118 -11.38 15.41 5.33
CA THR A 118 -10.83 16.54 4.58
C THR A 118 -11.67 16.95 3.37
N LYS A 119 -12.73 16.19 3.05
CA LYS A 119 -13.60 16.34 1.88
C LYS A 119 -12.85 16.24 0.55
N ILE A 120 -11.85 15.37 0.50
CA ILE A 120 -11.08 15.06 -0.70
C ILE A 120 -11.57 13.73 -1.25
N PRO A 121 -12.01 13.65 -2.52
CA PRO A 121 -12.47 12.41 -3.13
C PRO A 121 -11.31 11.41 -3.32
N THR A 122 -11.59 10.13 -3.10
CA THR A 122 -10.62 9.03 -3.14
C THR A 122 -11.08 7.87 -4.04
N PRO A 123 -11.42 8.10 -5.31
CA PRO A 123 -12.00 7.05 -6.16
C PRO A 123 -11.07 5.86 -6.40
N CYS A 124 -9.76 6.08 -6.63
CA CYS A 124 -8.80 5.01 -6.82
C CYS A 124 -8.56 4.24 -5.53
N LEU A 125 -8.37 4.95 -4.40
CA LEU A 125 -8.19 4.33 -3.09
C LEU A 125 -9.42 3.49 -2.70
N ASN A 126 -10.63 4.00 -2.89
CA ASN A 126 -11.88 3.27 -2.60
C ASN A 126 -12.00 1.99 -3.44
N THR A 127 -11.68 2.06 -4.73
CA THR A 127 -11.76 0.90 -5.63
C THR A 127 -10.78 -0.20 -5.20
N VAL A 128 -9.52 0.17 -4.97
CA VAL A 128 -8.49 -0.80 -4.55
C VAL A 128 -8.78 -1.34 -3.15
N PHE A 129 -9.28 -0.50 -2.24
CA PHE A 129 -9.71 -0.92 -0.91
C PHE A 129 -10.81 -1.98 -0.98
N ALA A 130 -11.88 -1.74 -1.74
CA ALA A 130 -13.00 -2.66 -1.87
C ALA A 130 -12.56 -4.03 -2.40
N LEU A 131 -11.71 -4.04 -3.44
CA LEU A 131 -11.20 -5.29 -4.03
C LEU A 131 -10.29 -6.05 -3.05
N THR A 132 -9.39 -5.35 -2.36
CA THR A 132 -8.45 -5.98 -1.43
C THR A 132 -9.17 -6.46 -0.18
N LYS A 133 -10.16 -5.71 0.32
CA LYS A 133 -10.98 -6.11 1.45
C LYS A 133 -11.76 -7.38 1.15
N TYR A 134 -12.39 -7.44 -0.03
CA TYR A 134 -13.12 -8.63 -0.45
C TYR A 134 -12.20 -9.84 -0.66
N LEU A 135 -10.99 -9.62 -1.17
CA LEU A 135 -9.97 -10.68 -1.27
C LEU A 135 -9.61 -11.22 0.13
N ASP A 136 -9.36 -10.35 1.10
CA ASP A 136 -9.05 -10.76 2.48
C ASP A 136 -10.18 -11.58 3.09
N GLU A 137 -11.42 -11.12 2.98
CA GLU A 137 -12.61 -11.84 3.47
C GLU A 137 -12.72 -13.25 2.85
N ASN A 138 -12.51 -13.38 1.54
CA ASN A 138 -12.55 -14.68 0.86
C ASN A 138 -11.43 -15.62 1.33
N VAL A 139 -10.21 -15.10 1.51
CA VAL A 139 -9.08 -15.88 2.02
C VAL A 139 -9.34 -16.36 3.44
N GLN A 140 -9.84 -15.48 4.32
CA GLN A 140 -10.19 -15.85 5.69
C GLN A 140 -11.33 -16.89 5.73
N ALA A 141 -12.37 -16.72 4.90
CA ALA A 141 -13.49 -17.67 4.82
C ALA A 141 -13.06 -19.05 4.30
N SER A 142 -12.07 -19.11 3.41
CA SER A 142 -11.52 -20.35 2.85
C SER A 142 -10.40 -20.95 3.69
N LYS A 143 -10.20 -20.50 4.93
CA LYS A 143 -9.13 -20.95 5.86
C LYS A 143 -7.72 -20.84 5.25
N GLY A 144 -7.48 -19.78 4.50
CA GLY A 144 -6.18 -19.47 3.91
C GLY A 144 -5.89 -20.17 2.57
N SER A 145 -6.85 -20.86 1.97
CA SER A 145 -6.71 -21.39 0.62
C SER A 145 -7.65 -20.69 -0.35
N LEU A 146 -7.12 -19.97 -1.32
CA LEU A 146 -7.85 -19.62 -2.55
C LEU A 146 -7.88 -20.89 -3.41
N ALA A 147 -8.86 -21.74 -3.20
CA ALA A 147 -9.16 -22.83 -4.13
C ALA A 147 -9.72 -22.18 -5.40
N LEU A 148 -8.89 -22.00 -6.41
CA LEU A 148 -9.40 -21.85 -7.76
C LEU A 148 -10.21 -23.13 -8.06
N PRO A 149 -11.50 -23.04 -8.45
CA PRO A 149 -12.23 -24.20 -8.86
C PRO A 149 -11.42 -24.89 -9.95
N SER A 150 -11.11 -26.17 -9.76
CA SER A 150 -10.50 -26.95 -10.81
C SER A 150 -11.43 -26.90 -12.01
N VAL A 151 -10.95 -26.33 -13.11
CA VAL A 151 -11.65 -26.41 -14.39
C VAL A 151 -11.57 -27.87 -14.83
N SER A 152 -12.50 -28.67 -14.33
CA SER A 152 -12.67 -30.04 -14.79
C SER A 152 -13.52 -29.98 -16.05
N GLY A 153 -12.89 -30.22 -17.18
CA GLY A 153 -13.57 -30.73 -18.37
C GLY A 153 -13.89 -29.72 -19.47
N TYR A 154 -13.03 -29.67 -20.43
CA TYR A 154 -13.40 -29.65 -21.84
C TYR A 154 -12.84 -30.94 -22.46
#